data_edd247a303a0b6c05203f71e07f06e76
#
_entry.id   edd247a303a0b6c05203f71e07f06e76
#
_cell.length_a   1.000
_cell.length_b   1.000
_cell.length_c   1.000
_cell.angle_alpha   90.00
_cell.angle_beta   90.00
_cell.angle_gamma   90.00
#
_symmetry.space_group_name_H-M   'P 1'
#
loop_
_entity.id
_entity.type
_entity.pdbx_description
1 polymer ?
#
loop_
_entity_poly.entity_id
_entity_poly.type
_entity_poly.pdbx_seq_one_letter_code
_entity_poly.pdbx_strand_id
1 'polypeptide(L)'
;MLGNDVIDLGDPEARPGALHPRFDARVFTPDERAALACAAHPERLRWRLWAMKEAAYKCLKKLEPATCFSPQRFAVRLEGERAESVHCAGRRLRVALWEEGDALHAIATDGADPEHDVLRALTALPAAAEPAHASAAVRTLARTAAAAHLRCAPGDLAFIHEGRAPRLQRCGLPVDLDLSLAHHGRFLAAALETGAGGNAT
;
A
#
# COMPACT_ATOMS: atom_id res chain seq x y z
N MET A 1 11.82 -2.92 4.29
CA MET A 1 10.38 -3.25 4.58
C MET A 1 9.47 -2.34 3.81
N LEU A 2 8.37 -2.88 3.27
CA LEU A 2 7.39 -2.10 2.51
C LEU A 2 5.96 -2.27 3.04
N GLY A 3 5.11 -1.31 2.69
CA GLY A 3 3.65 -1.38 2.83
C GLY A 3 3.00 -0.87 1.55
N ASN A 4 1.80 -1.33 1.24
CA ASN A 4 1.03 -0.81 0.13
C ASN A 4 -0.43 -0.59 0.51
N ASP A 5 -1.07 0.31 -0.22
CA ASP A 5 -2.51 0.51 -0.14
C ASP A 5 -3.09 0.84 -1.51
N VAL A 6 -4.37 0.50 -1.71
CA VAL A 6 -5.10 0.78 -2.95
C VAL A 6 -6.46 1.36 -2.63
N ILE A 7 -6.88 2.38 -3.38
CA ILE A 7 -8.20 3.00 -3.30
C ILE A 7 -8.89 2.88 -4.65
N ASP A 8 -10.16 2.45 -4.63
CA ASP A 8 -11.07 2.54 -5.77
C ASP A 8 -11.85 3.86 -5.67
N LEU A 9 -11.51 4.83 -6.50
CA LEU A 9 -12.21 6.13 -6.54
C LEU A 9 -13.66 6.01 -7.04
N GLY A 10 -13.99 4.91 -7.71
CA GLY A 10 -15.35 4.60 -8.15
C GLY A 10 -16.22 3.97 -7.05
N ASP A 11 -15.62 3.55 -5.92
CA ASP A 11 -16.36 2.96 -4.82
C ASP A 11 -17.29 3.98 -4.16
N PRO A 12 -18.53 3.57 -3.78
CA PRO A 12 -19.45 4.45 -3.05
C PRO A 12 -18.85 5.06 -1.78
N GLU A 13 -17.96 4.36 -1.06
CA GLU A 13 -17.31 4.85 0.15
C GLU A 13 -16.29 5.96 -0.15
N ALA A 14 -15.74 6.01 -1.37
CA ALA A 14 -14.80 7.04 -1.79
C ALA A 14 -15.49 8.36 -2.19
N ARG A 15 -16.82 8.40 -2.30
CA ARG A 15 -17.56 9.58 -2.73
C ARG A 15 -17.55 10.66 -1.64
N PRO A 16 -17.53 11.96 -2.01
CA PRO A 16 -17.50 13.07 -1.04
C PRO A 16 -18.60 13.01 0.02
N GLY A 17 -19.80 12.62 -0.36
CA GLY A 17 -20.97 12.52 0.53
C GLY A 17 -20.94 11.33 1.50
N ALA A 18 -20.06 10.36 1.31
CA ALA A 18 -19.92 9.19 2.19
C ALA A 18 -19.07 9.49 3.44
N LEU A 19 -18.23 10.52 3.37
CA LEU A 19 -17.29 10.83 4.45
C LEU A 19 -17.97 11.54 5.62
N HIS A 20 -17.61 11.13 6.83
CA HIS A 20 -18.03 11.82 8.02
C HIS A 20 -17.54 13.30 8.00
N PRO A 21 -18.34 14.32 8.40
CA PRO A 21 -17.95 15.74 8.34
C PRO A 21 -16.64 16.09 9.06
N ARG A 22 -16.23 15.29 10.05
CA ARG A 22 -14.95 15.46 10.77
C ARG A 22 -13.82 14.58 10.21
N PHE A 23 -13.99 13.97 9.04
CA PHE A 23 -12.98 13.06 8.48
C PHE A 23 -11.64 13.77 8.32
N ASP A 24 -11.61 14.88 7.56
CA ASP A 24 -10.37 15.62 7.31
C ASP A 24 -9.69 16.10 8.60
N ALA A 25 -10.48 16.57 9.57
CA ALA A 25 -9.95 17.01 10.86
C ALA A 25 -9.35 15.88 11.73
N ARG A 26 -9.79 14.63 11.52
CA ARG A 26 -9.29 13.45 12.26
C ARG A 26 -8.12 12.77 11.57
N VAL A 27 -8.03 12.91 10.24
CA VAL A 27 -7.10 12.15 9.42
C VAL A 27 -5.87 12.97 9.05
N PHE A 28 -6.06 14.24 8.70
CA PHE A 28 -5.02 15.06 8.10
C PHE A 28 -4.42 16.07 9.08
N THR A 29 -3.11 16.27 8.95
CA THR A 29 -2.39 17.31 9.69
C THR A 29 -2.89 18.73 9.27
N PRO A 30 -2.58 19.80 10.02
CA PRO A 30 -2.92 21.16 9.60
C PRO A 30 -2.37 21.51 8.22
N ASP A 31 -1.11 21.14 7.90
CA ASP A 31 -0.48 21.40 6.61
C ASP A 31 -1.16 20.67 5.46
N GLU A 32 -1.51 19.40 5.65
CA GLU A 32 -2.25 18.60 4.67
C GLU A 32 -3.65 19.18 4.42
N ARG A 33 -4.33 19.66 5.47
CA ARG A 33 -5.64 20.32 5.32
C ARG A 33 -5.52 21.64 4.58
N ALA A 34 -4.45 22.41 4.80
CA ALA A 34 -4.18 23.61 4.04
C ALA A 34 -3.93 23.29 2.56
N ALA A 35 -3.17 22.21 2.27
CA ALA A 35 -2.97 21.73 0.90
C ALA A 35 -4.29 21.30 0.24
N LEU A 36 -5.15 20.57 0.97
CA LEU A 36 -6.49 20.18 0.47
C LEU A 36 -7.35 21.40 0.13
N ALA A 37 -7.31 22.46 0.95
CA ALA A 37 -8.09 23.69 0.72
C ALA A 37 -7.62 24.47 -0.52
N CYS A 38 -6.38 24.30 -0.94
CA CYS A 38 -5.78 24.98 -2.11
C CYS A 38 -5.72 24.10 -3.37
N ALA A 39 -6.04 22.81 -3.26
CA ALA A 39 -5.91 21.85 -4.36
C ALA A 39 -6.96 22.08 -5.45
N ALA A 40 -6.57 21.87 -6.72
CA ALA A 40 -7.50 21.91 -7.85
C ALA A 40 -8.54 20.77 -7.77
N HIS A 41 -8.14 19.62 -7.22
CA HIS A 41 -8.98 18.42 -7.04
C HIS A 41 -8.87 17.87 -5.61
N PRO A 42 -9.50 18.54 -4.62
CA PRO A 42 -9.33 18.21 -3.19
C PRO A 42 -9.79 16.79 -2.84
N GLU A 43 -10.83 16.25 -3.51
CA GLU A 43 -11.28 14.87 -3.29
C GLU A 43 -10.19 13.87 -3.70
N ARG A 44 -9.55 14.08 -4.84
CA ARG A 44 -8.48 13.21 -5.34
C ARG A 44 -7.25 13.30 -4.44
N LEU A 45 -6.84 14.50 -4.06
CA LEU A 45 -5.71 14.71 -3.13
C LEU A 45 -6.01 14.06 -1.76
N ARG A 46 -7.23 14.13 -1.26
CA ARG A 46 -7.64 13.46 -0.01
C ARG A 46 -7.36 11.98 -0.02
N TRP A 47 -7.75 11.28 -1.08
CA TRP A 47 -7.54 9.84 -1.21
C TRP A 47 -6.09 9.47 -1.49
N ARG A 48 -5.34 10.32 -2.21
CA ARG A 48 -3.89 10.17 -2.36
C ARG A 48 -3.18 10.21 -1.01
N LEU A 49 -3.48 11.23 -0.19
CA LEU A 49 -2.92 11.36 1.16
C LEU A 49 -3.31 10.17 2.05
N TRP A 50 -4.56 9.73 2.00
CA TRP A 50 -5.03 8.58 2.77
C TRP A 50 -4.27 7.31 2.40
N ALA A 51 -4.22 6.96 1.11
CA ALA A 51 -3.53 5.76 0.64
C ALA A 51 -2.04 5.74 1.05
N MET A 52 -1.36 6.89 0.98
CA MET A 52 0.04 6.99 1.41
C MET A 52 0.21 6.80 2.92
N LYS A 53 -0.71 7.31 3.75
CA LYS A 53 -0.70 7.09 5.20
C LYS A 53 -0.92 5.62 5.56
N GLU A 54 -1.88 4.95 4.90
CA GLU A 54 -2.14 3.52 5.09
C GLU A 54 -0.95 2.66 4.64
N ALA A 55 -0.35 2.96 3.49
CA ALA A 55 0.85 2.27 3.02
C ALA A 55 2.01 2.45 4.02
N ALA A 56 2.25 3.67 4.49
CA ALA A 56 3.27 3.98 5.48
C ALA A 56 3.00 3.27 6.82
N TYR A 57 1.75 3.22 7.27
CA TYR A 57 1.38 2.47 8.46
C TYR A 57 1.69 0.97 8.32
N LYS A 58 1.33 0.36 7.19
CA LYS A 58 1.60 -1.06 6.94
C LYS A 58 3.11 -1.36 6.92
N CYS A 59 3.91 -0.46 6.36
CA CYS A 59 5.38 -0.53 6.38
C CYS A 59 5.89 -0.44 7.83
N LEU A 60 5.52 0.63 8.55
CA LEU A 60 5.97 0.86 9.92
C LEU A 60 5.51 -0.25 10.88
N LYS A 61 4.31 -0.79 10.69
CA LYS A 61 3.76 -1.89 11.50
C LYS A 61 4.60 -3.17 11.44
N LYS A 62 5.30 -3.41 10.33
CA LYS A 62 6.25 -4.52 10.20
C LYS A 62 7.55 -4.26 10.97
N LEU A 63 8.03 -3.01 10.96
CA LEU A 63 9.23 -2.59 11.67
C LEU A 63 8.99 -2.49 13.18
N GLU A 64 7.84 -1.99 13.56
CA GLU A 64 7.43 -1.71 14.94
C GLU A 64 6.04 -2.30 15.20
N PRO A 65 5.96 -3.60 15.56
CA PRO A 65 4.68 -4.30 15.74
C PRO A 65 3.70 -3.68 16.75
N ALA A 66 4.18 -2.86 17.69
CA ALA A 66 3.34 -2.13 18.63
C ALA A 66 2.65 -0.90 18.04
N THR A 67 3.03 -0.46 16.83
CA THR A 67 2.45 0.73 16.18
C THR A 67 0.94 0.61 16.05
N CYS A 68 0.21 1.63 16.53
CA CYS A 68 -1.22 1.79 16.30
C CYS A 68 -1.45 2.84 15.21
N PHE A 69 -2.44 2.59 14.34
CA PHE A 69 -2.78 3.55 13.31
C PHE A 69 -3.46 4.79 13.89
N SER A 70 -2.77 5.89 13.81
CA SER A 70 -3.27 7.23 14.10
C SER A 70 -2.90 8.11 12.91
N PRO A 71 -3.81 8.37 11.96
CA PRO A 71 -3.47 8.93 10.64
C PRO A 71 -2.70 10.26 10.69
N GLN A 72 -3.00 11.14 11.65
CA GLN A 72 -2.29 12.42 11.80
C GLN A 72 -0.81 12.25 12.19
N ARG A 73 -0.43 11.11 12.77
CA ARG A 73 0.98 10.83 13.09
C ARG A 73 1.80 10.42 11.87
N PHE A 74 1.16 10.11 10.76
CA PHE A 74 1.76 9.80 9.47
C PHE A 74 1.68 11.04 8.59
N ALA A 75 2.59 12.00 8.79
CA ALA A 75 2.57 13.27 8.08
C ALA A 75 3.17 13.11 6.67
N VAL A 76 2.34 13.29 5.64
CA VAL A 76 2.80 13.31 4.24
C VAL A 76 3.47 14.63 3.96
N ARG A 77 4.67 14.58 3.38
CA ARG A 77 5.39 15.75 2.87
C ARG A 77 5.13 15.89 1.38
N LEU A 78 4.60 17.04 1.01
CA LEU A 78 4.28 17.39 -0.38
C LEU A 78 5.27 18.42 -0.89
N GLU A 79 5.70 18.28 -2.15
CA GLU A 79 6.28 19.32 -2.97
C GLU A 79 5.26 19.67 -4.06
N GLY A 80 4.56 20.78 -3.90
CA GLY A 80 3.33 21.05 -4.65
C GLY A 80 2.26 20.00 -4.35
N GLU A 81 1.75 19.34 -5.37
CA GLU A 81 0.81 18.19 -5.23
C GLU A 81 1.51 16.83 -5.26
N ARG A 82 2.84 16.78 -5.43
CA ARG A 82 3.62 15.53 -5.42
C ARG A 82 4.02 15.17 -4.01
N ALA A 83 3.81 13.93 -3.61
CA ALA A 83 4.29 13.42 -2.33
C ALA A 83 5.75 12.96 -2.45
N GLU A 84 6.58 13.34 -1.50
CA GLU A 84 7.97 12.94 -1.42
C GLU A 84 8.21 11.85 -0.37
N SER A 85 7.54 11.96 0.77
CA SER A 85 7.76 11.06 1.89
C SER A 85 6.63 11.13 2.90
N VAL A 86 6.57 10.11 3.76
CA VAL A 86 5.73 10.12 4.97
C VAL A 86 6.64 10.09 6.20
N HIS A 87 6.39 11.00 7.12
CA HIS A 87 7.11 11.10 8.38
C HIS A 87 6.27 10.54 9.53
N CYS A 88 6.81 9.59 10.27
CA CYS A 88 6.16 9.03 11.46
C CYS A 88 7.19 8.49 12.45
N ALA A 89 7.00 8.73 13.74
CA ALA A 89 7.84 8.19 14.82
C ALA A 89 9.36 8.46 14.62
N GLY A 90 9.71 9.65 14.11
CA GLY A 90 11.10 10.02 13.83
C GLY A 90 11.70 9.39 12.56
N ARG A 91 10.93 8.57 11.83
CA ARG A 91 11.35 7.97 10.56
C ARG A 91 10.83 8.75 9.37
N ARG A 92 11.56 8.69 8.28
CA ARG A 92 11.15 9.14 6.96
C ARG A 92 11.01 7.93 6.05
N LEU A 93 9.78 7.61 5.66
CA LEU A 93 9.48 6.56 4.70
C LEU A 93 9.39 7.18 3.29
N ARG A 94 10.01 6.54 2.30
CA ARG A 94 9.84 6.91 0.88
C ARG A 94 8.47 6.44 0.43
N VAL A 95 7.82 7.22 -0.43
CA VAL A 95 6.50 6.87 -0.97
C VAL A 95 6.47 7.11 -2.47
N ALA A 96 5.72 6.25 -3.16
CA ALA A 96 5.31 6.47 -4.54
C ALA A 96 3.82 6.17 -4.68
N LEU A 97 3.18 6.85 -5.62
CA LEU A 97 1.76 6.74 -5.92
C LEU A 97 1.56 6.61 -7.41
N TRP A 98 0.79 5.61 -7.80
CA TRP A 98 0.34 5.43 -9.19
C TRP A 98 -1.17 5.61 -9.27
N GLU A 99 -1.60 6.22 -10.37
CA GLU A 99 -3.00 6.43 -10.69
C GLU A 99 -3.31 5.77 -12.04
N GLU A 100 -4.20 4.78 -12.02
CA GLU A 100 -4.61 4.04 -13.21
C GLU A 100 -6.14 3.99 -13.27
N GLY A 101 -6.73 4.90 -14.06
CA GLY A 101 -8.19 5.07 -14.09
C GLY A 101 -8.73 5.50 -12.73
N ASP A 102 -9.58 4.65 -12.13
CA ASP A 102 -10.13 4.87 -10.78
C ASP A 102 -9.25 4.31 -9.66
N ALA A 103 -8.15 3.62 -9.97
CA ALA A 103 -7.27 3.08 -8.97
C ALA A 103 -6.21 4.08 -8.51
N LEU A 104 -6.08 4.29 -7.20
CA LEU A 104 -4.91 4.88 -6.59
C LEU A 104 -4.13 3.77 -5.87
N HIS A 105 -2.87 3.54 -6.24
CA HIS A 105 -2.02 2.56 -5.58
C HIS A 105 -0.81 3.23 -4.97
N ALA A 106 -0.71 3.24 -3.65
CA ALA A 106 0.40 3.81 -2.89
C ALA A 106 1.32 2.71 -2.37
N ILE A 107 2.62 2.95 -2.42
CA ILE A 107 3.66 2.10 -1.81
C ILE A 107 4.54 2.98 -0.92
N ALA A 108 4.84 2.49 0.28
CA ALA A 108 5.79 3.10 1.21
C ALA A 108 6.88 2.10 1.54
N THR A 109 8.13 2.59 1.65
CA THR A 109 9.30 1.76 1.94
C THR A 109 10.19 2.41 3.01
N ASP A 110 10.88 1.57 3.78
CA ASP A 110 11.96 1.98 4.67
C ASP A 110 13.29 1.62 4.00
N GLY A 111 13.83 2.54 3.20
CA GLY A 111 15.14 2.44 2.53
C GLY A 111 15.08 2.17 1.03
N ALA A 112 14.35 1.16 0.57
CA ALA A 112 14.23 0.83 -0.85
C ALA A 112 13.60 1.97 -1.67
N ASP A 113 13.87 2.01 -2.97
CA ASP A 113 13.18 2.92 -3.88
C ASP A 113 11.85 2.29 -4.32
N PRO A 114 10.68 2.88 -3.97
CA PRO A 114 9.39 2.28 -4.29
C PRO A 114 9.10 2.19 -5.79
N GLU A 115 9.77 3.00 -6.63
CA GLU A 115 9.58 3.00 -8.09
C GLU A 115 10.49 1.98 -8.79
N HIS A 116 11.67 1.65 -8.22
CA HIS A 116 12.68 0.82 -8.87
C HIS A 116 12.91 -0.52 -8.18
N ASP A 117 12.82 -0.57 -6.84
CA ASP A 117 13.16 -1.77 -6.06
C ASP A 117 11.92 -2.57 -5.65
N VAL A 118 10.73 -2.17 -6.12
CA VAL A 118 9.47 -2.82 -5.74
C VAL A 118 8.71 -3.29 -6.99
N LEU A 119 8.44 -4.60 -7.04
CA LEU A 119 7.51 -5.16 -8.01
C LEU A 119 6.07 -4.83 -7.58
N ARG A 120 5.36 -4.11 -8.42
CA ARG A 120 3.98 -3.73 -8.23
C ARG A 120 3.05 -4.61 -9.07
N ALA A 121 2.02 -5.16 -8.44
CA ALA A 121 0.94 -5.86 -9.13
C ALA A 121 -0.41 -5.23 -8.76
N LEU A 122 -1.20 -4.89 -9.76
CA LEU A 122 -2.54 -4.32 -9.64
C LEU A 122 -3.48 -5.03 -10.60
N THR A 123 -4.69 -5.33 -10.14
CA THR A 123 -5.76 -5.87 -10.99
C THR A 123 -7.12 -5.42 -10.48
N ALA A 124 -8.12 -5.42 -11.36
CA ALA A 124 -9.50 -5.15 -11.02
C ALA A 124 -10.34 -6.42 -11.09
N LEU A 125 -11.25 -6.60 -10.15
CA LEU A 125 -12.35 -7.55 -10.23
C LEU A 125 -13.51 -6.91 -11.03
N PRO A 126 -14.38 -7.73 -11.64
CA PRO A 126 -15.56 -7.21 -12.38
C PRO A 126 -16.50 -6.35 -11.50
N ALA A 127 -16.53 -6.64 -10.20
CA ALA A 127 -17.28 -5.89 -9.19
C ALA A 127 -16.54 -5.97 -7.83
N ALA A 128 -16.94 -5.11 -6.89
CA ALA A 128 -16.48 -5.22 -5.51
C ALA A 128 -16.85 -6.61 -4.96
N ALA A 129 -15.90 -7.24 -4.27
CA ALA A 129 -16.06 -8.59 -3.73
C ALA A 129 -16.17 -8.56 -2.22
N GLU A 130 -16.82 -9.57 -1.66
CA GLU A 130 -16.82 -9.80 -0.22
C GLU A 130 -15.39 -9.88 0.33
N PRO A 131 -15.13 -9.37 1.55
CA PRO A 131 -13.77 -9.24 2.10
C PRO A 131 -12.96 -10.54 2.08
N ALA A 132 -13.60 -11.70 2.35
CA ALA A 132 -12.92 -13.00 2.31
C ALA A 132 -12.48 -13.37 0.88
N HIS A 133 -13.32 -13.10 -0.11
CA HIS A 133 -13.02 -13.36 -1.52
C HIS A 133 -11.90 -12.41 -2.01
N ALA A 134 -12.00 -11.11 -1.72
CA ALA A 134 -10.97 -10.14 -2.06
C ALA A 134 -9.62 -10.51 -1.42
N SER A 135 -9.63 -10.95 -0.16
CA SER A 135 -8.44 -11.42 0.55
C SER A 135 -7.81 -12.67 -0.08
N ALA A 136 -8.60 -13.63 -0.57
CA ALA A 136 -8.10 -14.79 -1.29
C ALA A 136 -7.55 -14.42 -2.67
N ALA A 137 -8.25 -13.55 -3.39
CA ALA A 137 -7.86 -13.08 -4.72
C ALA A 137 -6.56 -12.27 -4.70
N VAL A 138 -6.36 -11.38 -3.71
CA VAL A 138 -5.12 -10.61 -3.60
C VAL A 138 -3.91 -11.49 -3.23
N ARG A 139 -4.12 -12.56 -2.46
CA ARG A 139 -3.06 -13.55 -2.21
C ARG A 139 -2.70 -14.30 -3.50
N THR A 140 -3.67 -14.62 -4.34
CA THR A 140 -3.41 -15.25 -5.65
C THR A 140 -2.63 -14.32 -6.55
N LEU A 141 -3.00 -13.03 -6.63
CA LEU A 141 -2.26 -12.01 -7.37
C LEU A 141 -0.80 -11.93 -6.90
N ALA A 142 -0.57 -11.79 -5.60
CA ALA A 142 0.77 -11.69 -5.04
C ALA A 142 1.60 -12.96 -5.27
N ARG A 143 1.01 -14.13 -5.13
CA ARG A 143 1.68 -15.42 -5.39
C ARG A 143 2.10 -15.53 -6.86
N THR A 144 1.24 -15.13 -7.80
CA THR A 144 1.56 -15.12 -9.23
C THR A 144 2.70 -14.15 -9.54
N ALA A 145 2.66 -12.94 -8.98
CA ALA A 145 3.71 -11.94 -9.16
C ALA A 145 5.05 -12.42 -8.57
N ALA A 146 5.02 -12.98 -7.36
CA ALA A 146 6.22 -13.55 -6.73
C ALA A 146 6.80 -14.72 -7.52
N ALA A 147 5.96 -15.63 -8.03
CA ALA A 147 6.39 -16.77 -8.82
C ALA A 147 7.09 -16.35 -10.12
N ALA A 148 6.55 -15.35 -10.80
CA ALA A 148 7.17 -14.77 -11.99
C ALA A 148 8.56 -14.17 -11.67
N HIS A 149 8.69 -13.42 -10.58
CA HIS A 149 9.94 -12.86 -10.11
C HIS A 149 10.97 -13.94 -9.74
N LEU A 150 10.54 -14.96 -8.99
CA LEU A 150 11.39 -16.07 -8.52
C LEU A 150 11.62 -17.16 -9.57
N ARG A 151 11.03 -17.00 -10.77
CA ARG A 151 11.10 -17.97 -11.89
C ARG A 151 10.71 -19.38 -11.46
N CYS A 152 9.55 -19.51 -10.79
CA CYS A 152 8.99 -20.78 -10.35
C CYS A 152 7.48 -20.86 -10.65
N ALA A 153 6.87 -22.02 -10.45
CA ALA A 153 5.42 -22.14 -10.59
C ALA A 153 4.70 -21.48 -9.39
N PRO A 154 3.52 -20.85 -9.59
CA PRO A 154 2.76 -20.30 -8.46
C PRO A 154 2.37 -21.33 -7.41
N GLY A 155 2.21 -22.60 -7.81
CA GLY A 155 1.92 -23.72 -6.90
C GLY A 155 3.10 -24.11 -5.98
N ASP A 156 4.32 -23.71 -6.30
CA ASP A 156 5.51 -23.94 -5.47
C ASP A 156 5.53 -23.00 -4.24
N LEU A 157 4.71 -21.94 -4.27
CA LEU A 157 4.67 -20.93 -3.23
C LEU A 157 3.43 -21.07 -2.36
N ALA A 158 3.61 -21.03 -1.06
CA ALA A 158 2.53 -21.02 -0.08
C ALA A 158 2.66 -19.79 0.83
N PHE A 159 1.51 -19.21 1.22
CA PHE A 159 1.49 -18.20 2.27
C PHE A 159 1.61 -18.88 3.63
N ILE A 160 2.47 -18.33 4.48
CA ILE A 160 2.55 -18.67 5.89
C ILE A 160 2.11 -17.48 6.74
N HIS A 161 1.50 -17.81 7.87
CA HIS A 161 1.06 -16.81 8.83
C HIS A 161 2.06 -16.79 10.01
N GLU A 162 3.10 -16.00 9.88
CA GLU A 162 3.99 -15.67 10.98
C GLU A 162 3.65 -14.26 11.47
N GLY A 163 2.94 -14.18 12.58
CA GLY A 163 2.48 -12.91 13.10
C GLY A 163 1.35 -12.28 12.23
N ARG A 164 1.41 -10.95 12.01
CA ARG A 164 0.38 -10.20 11.26
C ARG A 164 0.75 -9.91 9.81
N ALA A 165 2.02 -10.03 9.43
CA ALA A 165 2.47 -9.77 8.07
C ALA A 165 2.42 -11.08 7.26
N PRO A 166 1.90 -11.04 6.02
CA PRO A 166 1.95 -12.18 5.13
C PRO A 166 3.41 -12.47 4.73
N ARG A 167 3.79 -13.74 4.69
CA ARG A 167 5.07 -14.22 4.19
C ARG A 167 4.86 -15.37 3.22
N LEU A 168 5.83 -15.58 2.33
CA LEU A 168 5.85 -16.71 1.41
C LEU A 168 6.89 -17.74 1.84
N GLN A 169 6.59 -19.01 1.56
CA GLN A 169 7.54 -20.11 1.60
C GLN A 169 7.53 -20.85 0.26
N ARG A 170 8.67 -21.45 -0.08
CA ARG A 170 8.85 -22.35 -1.21
C ARG A 170 9.41 -23.68 -0.71
N CYS A 171 8.74 -24.78 -1.00
CA CYS A 171 9.14 -26.11 -0.52
C CYS A 171 9.36 -26.17 1.00
N GLY A 172 8.53 -25.48 1.79
CA GLY A 172 8.64 -25.41 3.26
C GLY A 172 9.70 -24.45 3.81
N LEU A 173 10.49 -23.79 2.96
CA LEU A 173 11.51 -22.82 3.37
C LEU A 173 10.99 -21.38 3.17
N PRO A 174 11.22 -20.46 4.12
CA PRO A 174 10.87 -19.06 3.95
C PRO A 174 11.53 -18.45 2.70
N VAL A 175 10.78 -17.66 1.96
CA VAL A 175 11.31 -16.84 0.86
C VAL A 175 11.69 -15.49 1.44
N ASP A 176 12.91 -15.04 1.17
CA ASP A 176 13.38 -13.71 1.56
C ASP A 176 12.82 -12.66 0.59
N LEU A 177 11.54 -12.37 0.77
CA LEU A 177 10.80 -11.42 -0.04
C LEU A 177 9.78 -10.72 0.86
N ASP A 178 10.01 -9.43 1.12
CA ASP A 178 8.99 -8.65 1.82
C ASP A 178 7.83 -8.33 0.88
N LEU A 179 6.61 -8.50 1.36
CA LEU A 179 5.42 -8.26 0.56
C LEU A 179 4.31 -7.59 1.37
N SER A 180 3.48 -6.84 0.68
CA SER A 180 2.29 -6.20 1.25
C SER A 180 1.10 -6.39 0.34
N LEU A 181 -0.08 -6.57 0.93
CA LEU A 181 -1.33 -6.83 0.23
C LEU A 181 -2.34 -5.74 0.59
N ALA A 182 -3.13 -5.32 -0.39
CA ALA A 182 -4.23 -4.38 -0.20
C ALA A 182 -5.37 -4.71 -1.15
N HIS A 183 -6.59 -4.38 -0.76
CA HIS A 183 -7.77 -4.40 -1.61
C HIS A 183 -8.76 -3.33 -1.16
N HIS A 184 -9.43 -2.70 -2.12
CA HIS A 184 -10.51 -1.75 -1.87
C HIS A 184 -11.44 -1.71 -3.09
N GLY A 185 -12.75 -1.76 -2.85
CA GLY A 185 -13.73 -1.82 -3.92
C GLY A 185 -13.44 -2.98 -4.89
N ARG A 186 -13.20 -2.63 -6.15
CA ARG A 186 -12.87 -3.59 -7.22
C ARG A 186 -11.38 -3.93 -7.30
N PHE A 187 -10.50 -3.15 -6.68
CA PHE A 187 -9.06 -3.27 -6.92
C PHE A 187 -8.37 -4.16 -5.87
N LEU A 188 -7.45 -4.96 -6.39
CA LEU A 188 -6.52 -5.80 -5.65
C LEU A 188 -5.11 -5.33 -5.96
N ALA A 189 -4.29 -5.10 -4.96
CA ALA A 189 -2.92 -4.65 -5.12
C ALA A 189 -1.95 -5.45 -4.25
N ALA A 190 -0.80 -5.79 -4.83
CA ALA A 190 0.31 -6.39 -4.13
C ALA A 190 1.59 -5.63 -4.46
N ALA A 191 2.47 -5.51 -3.47
CA ALA A 191 3.80 -4.97 -3.63
C ALA A 191 4.80 -5.94 -3.01
N LEU A 192 5.94 -6.16 -3.70
CA LEU A 192 6.98 -7.09 -3.32
C LEU A 192 8.33 -6.37 -3.45
N GLU A 193 9.12 -6.32 -2.36
CA GLU A 193 10.45 -5.75 -2.38
C GLU A 193 11.40 -6.76 -3.02
N THR A 194 11.96 -6.39 -4.18
CA THR A 194 12.80 -7.31 -4.98
C THR A 194 14.25 -7.40 -4.49
N GLY A 195 14.57 -6.75 -3.36
CA GLY A 195 15.90 -6.72 -2.77
C GLY A 195 16.97 -6.21 -3.73
N ALA A 196 17.80 -5.28 -3.34
CA ALA A 196 19.00 -4.93 -4.12
C ALA A 196 19.91 -6.17 -4.21
N GLY A 197 19.84 -6.89 -5.34
CA GLY A 197 20.85 -7.85 -5.77
C GLY A 197 21.09 -9.05 -4.86
N GLY A 198 20.21 -10.04 -4.89
CA GLY A 198 20.67 -11.41 -4.70
C GLY A 198 21.52 -11.81 -5.90
N ASN A 199 22.82 -11.49 -5.90
CA ASN A 199 23.78 -12.15 -6.76
C ASN A 199 23.72 -13.63 -6.43
N ALA A 200 23.07 -14.40 -7.31
CA ALA A 200 23.29 -15.84 -7.36
C ALA A 200 24.75 -16.05 -7.77
N THR A 201 25.59 -16.41 -6.83
CA THR A 201 26.85 -17.11 -7.08
C THR A 201 26.59 -18.59 -7.17
#